data_15390e71c8c786b964238297b6dfae96
#
_entry.id   15390e71c8c786b964238297b6dfae96
#
_cell.length_a   1.000
_cell.length_b   1.000
_cell.length_c   1.000
_cell.angle_alpha   90.00
_cell.angle_beta   90.00
_cell.angle_gamma   90.00
#
_symmetry.space_group_name_H-M   'P 1'
#
loop_
_entity.id
_entity.type
_entity.pdbx_description
1 polymer ?
#
loop_
_entity_poly.entity_id
_entity_poly.type
_entity_poly.pdbx_seq_one_letter_code
_entity_poly.pdbx_strand_id
1 'polypeptide(L)'
;SYTDYEAWTNKEFIGRGEFTLEFGDYEVELTVPADHIVSSTGALQNPKQVLSTTQRKRLKEAQNAKRIVFVVTEQEALENEKAGTDKQKTWKFSAENVRDFAWASSRKFLWDARGHQQGGNDQPLVMAMSFYPKEGGDLWKKYSTEAIIQTLEVYSRFSFDYPYPVAQSVNGPVGGMEYPMITFNGPRTELQDDGSRTYSQAEKRFLIGVVIHEVGHIYFPMIVNSDERQWTWMDEGLNSFLDGIAGREWDPTVPWGVEPRDIVGYMKGSVQVPIMTQSDSVLKLGPNGYTKPAVALNILRETILGRELFDFAFKEYAQRWKYKRPTPSDFFR
;
A
#
# COMPACT_ATOMS: atom_id res chain seq x y z
N SER A 1 -6.58 -14.27 16.38
CA SER A 1 -7.48 -13.45 15.52
C SER A 1 -8.87 -13.34 16.16
N TYR A 2 -9.59 -12.31 15.82
CA TYR A 2 -10.99 -12.10 16.18
C TYR A 2 -11.80 -11.81 14.93
N THR A 3 -12.98 -12.44 14.82
CA THR A 3 -13.98 -12.12 13.80
C THR A 3 -15.35 -11.99 14.45
N ASP A 4 -16.23 -11.16 13.88
CA ASP A 4 -17.58 -10.91 14.41
C ASP A 4 -18.45 -12.17 14.42
N TYR A 5 -18.18 -13.10 13.49
CA TYR A 5 -18.96 -14.32 13.29
C TYR A 5 -18.34 -15.58 13.92
N GLU A 6 -17.05 -15.55 14.32
CA GLU A 6 -16.36 -16.66 15.00
C GLU A 6 -15.85 -16.30 16.40
N ALA A 7 -15.87 -15.02 16.77
CA ALA A 7 -15.25 -14.48 17.98
C ALA A 7 -13.73 -14.75 18.03
N TRP A 8 -13.15 -14.99 19.18
CA TRP A 8 -11.72 -15.27 19.32
C TRP A 8 -11.37 -16.65 18.76
N THR A 9 -10.51 -16.68 17.75
CA THR A 9 -9.97 -17.91 17.18
C THR A 9 -8.50 -18.05 17.55
N ASN A 10 -8.14 -19.18 18.13
CA ASN A 10 -6.75 -19.52 18.47
C ASN A 10 -6.11 -20.28 17.30
N LYS A 11 -6.06 -19.65 16.14
CA LYS A 11 -5.45 -20.24 14.95
C LYS A 11 -4.00 -19.80 14.84
N GLU A 12 -3.09 -20.75 14.92
CA GLU A 12 -1.66 -20.50 14.78
C GLU A 12 -1.33 -19.96 13.38
N PHE A 13 -0.41 -19.00 13.32
CA PHE A 13 0.16 -18.53 12.06
C PHE A 13 1.25 -19.48 11.60
N ILE A 14 1.04 -20.14 10.46
CA ILE A 14 1.97 -21.11 9.88
C ILE A 14 2.59 -20.66 8.57
N GLY A 15 2.63 -19.33 8.35
CA GLY A 15 3.31 -18.70 7.23
C GLY A 15 2.42 -18.40 6.02
N ARG A 16 1.10 -18.55 6.14
CA ARG A 16 0.13 -18.20 5.10
C ARG A 16 -1.14 -17.67 5.70
N GLY A 17 -1.78 -16.76 4.96
CA GLY A 17 -2.93 -16.00 5.45
C GLY A 17 -2.53 -15.08 6.59
N GLU A 18 -2.74 -13.82 6.44
CA GLU A 18 -2.22 -12.81 7.35
C GLU A 18 -3.08 -12.63 8.60
N PHE A 19 -3.48 -11.44 8.95
CA PHE A 19 -4.13 -11.18 10.22
C PHE A 19 -5.54 -10.61 10.01
N THR A 20 -6.41 -10.88 10.97
CA THR A 20 -7.72 -10.25 11.10
C THR A 20 -7.75 -9.52 12.41
N LEU A 21 -7.90 -8.20 12.37
CA LEU A 21 -7.84 -7.32 13.53
C LEU A 21 -9.04 -6.38 13.55
N GLU A 22 -9.45 -5.95 14.75
CA GLU A 22 -10.54 -4.99 14.94
C GLU A 22 -10.07 -3.56 14.69
N PHE A 23 -11.00 -2.71 14.26
CA PHE A 23 -10.75 -1.27 14.15
C PHE A 23 -10.66 -0.61 15.52
N GLY A 24 -9.77 0.35 15.64
CA GLY A 24 -9.58 1.15 16.84
C GLY A 24 -8.87 2.46 16.52
N ASP A 25 -8.79 3.32 17.52
CA ASP A 25 -8.06 4.56 17.47
C ASP A 25 -6.71 4.40 18.17
N TYR A 26 -5.67 4.99 17.60
CA TYR A 26 -4.29 4.88 18.09
C TYR A 26 -3.70 6.25 18.35
N GLU A 27 -3.23 6.47 19.56
CA GLU A 27 -2.37 7.58 19.96
C GLU A 27 -1.00 7.00 20.31
N VAL A 28 0.02 7.26 19.48
CA VAL A 28 1.32 6.61 19.61
C VAL A 28 2.45 7.62 19.71
N GLU A 29 3.33 7.42 20.68
CA GLU A 29 4.55 8.18 20.87
C GLU A 29 5.78 7.33 20.56
N LEU A 30 6.60 7.76 19.60
CA LEU A 30 7.80 7.04 19.15
C LEU A 30 9.04 7.87 19.50
N THR A 31 9.83 7.41 20.47
CA THR A 31 11.09 8.04 20.85
C THR A 31 12.24 7.37 20.11
N VAL A 32 12.87 8.12 19.23
CA VAL A 32 13.96 7.68 18.35
C VAL A 32 15.17 8.64 18.42
N PRO A 33 16.35 8.26 17.90
CA PRO A 33 17.47 9.20 17.78
C PRO A 33 17.04 10.49 17.07
N ALA A 34 17.54 11.63 17.51
CA ALA A 34 17.07 12.94 17.06
C ALA A 34 17.36 13.25 15.58
N ASP A 35 18.26 12.50 14.95
CA ASP A 35 18.59 12.54 13.53
C ASP A 35 17.75 11.58 12.66
N HIS A 36 16.87 10.76 13.28
CA HIS A 36 15.95 9.90 12.54
C HIS A 36 14.73 10.69 12.04
N ILE A 37 14.29 10.30 10.83
CA ILE A 37 13.00 10.65 10.25
C ILE A 37 12.09 9.45 10.45
N VAL A 38 10.83 9.70 10.83
CA VAL A 38 9.83 8.66 11.13
C VAL A 38 8.69 8.74 10.12
N SER A 39 8.32 7.58 9.57
CA SER A 39 7.07 7.34 8.85
C SER A 39 6.21 6.41 9.69
N SER A 40 4.89 6.64 9.72
CA SER A 40 4.01 5.88 10.62
C SER A 40 2.57 5.90 10.15
N THR A 41 1.80 4.88 10.50
CA THR A 41 0.34 4.94 10.50
C THR A 41 -0.11 6.22 11.23
N GLY A 42 -1.09 6.94 10.64
CA GLY A 42 -1.67 8.15 11.24
C GLY A 42 -1.00 9.46 10.85
N ALA A 43 -1.58 10.53 11.37
CA ALA A 43 -1.13 11.90 11.15
C ALA A 43 -0.16 12.36 12.23
N LEU A 44 0.94 13.01 11.83
CA LEU A 44 1.92 13.60 12.75
C LEU A 44 1.30 14.78 13.52
N GLN A 45 1.27 14.68 14.86
CA GLN A 45 0.64 15.66 15.74
C GLN A 45 1.57 16.77 16.22
N ASN A 46 2.88 16.54 16.28
CA ASN A 46 3.85 17.46 16.86
C ASN A 46 4.97 17.91 15.89
N PRO A 47 4.65 18.34 14.65
CA PRO A 47 5.66 18.68 13.65
C PRO A 47 6.59 19.82 14.07
N LYS A 48 6.13 20.73 14.96
CA LYS A 48 6.98 21.82 15.48
C LYS A 48 8.13 21.33 16.36
N GLN A 49 7.98 20.18 16.99
CA GLN A 49 8.97 19.62 17.93
C GLN A 49 10.00 18.73 17.20
N VAL A 50 9.57 18.04 16.14
CA VAL A 50 10.40 17.01 15.49
C VAL A 50 10.97 17.43 14.14
N LEU A 51 10.33 18.38 13.44
CA LEU A 51 10.77 18.88 12.13
C LEU A 51 11.40 20.27 12.24
N SER A 52 12.43 20.53 11.44
CA SER A 52 12.99 21.86 11.27
C SER A 52 11.98 22.83 10.64
N THR A 53 12.24 24.14 10.75
CA THR A 53 11.39 25.16 10.11
C THR A 53 11.34 24.97 8.59
N THR A 54 12.47 24.60 7.98
CA THR A 54 12.56 24.34 6.54
C THR A 54 11.73 23.12 6.14
N GLN A 55 11.83 22.02 6.87
CA GLN A 55 11.04 20.81 6.61
C GLN A 55 9.54 21.07 6.72
N ARG A 56 9.09 21.79 7.75
CA ARG A 56 7.68 22.20 7.87
C ARG A 56 7.19 23.07 6.72
N LYS A 57 8.03 24.01 6.25
CA LYS A 57 7.70 24.86 5.10
C LYS A 57 7.53 24.01 3.83
N ARG A 58 8.46 23.09 3.57
CA ARG A 58 8.41 22.19 2.41
C ARG A 58 7.19 21.25 2.50
N LEU A 59 6.88 20.71 3.67
CA LEU A 59 5.70 19.85 3.87
C LEU A 59 4.39 20.62 3.58
N LYS A 60 4.32 21.90 4.02
CA LYS A 60 3.18 22.76 3.69
C LYS A 60 3.11 23.09 2.19
N GLU A 61 4.25 23.32 1.54
CA GLU A 61 4.33 23.54 0.09
C GLU A 61 3.85 22.33 -0.69
N ALA A 62 4.21 21.12 -0.25
CA ALA A 62 3.80 19.86 -0.86
C ALA A 62 2.28 19.67 -0.95
N GLN A 63 1.51 20.26 -0.02
CA GLN A 63 0.04 20.15 0.00
C GLN A 63 -0.62 20.63 -1.30
N ASN A 64 -0.07 21.68 -1.93
CA ASN A 64 -0.64 22.29 -3.13
C ASN A 64 0.32 22.20 -4.34
N ALA A 65 1.39 21.43 -4.22
CA ALA A 65 2.39 21.32 -5.26
C ALA A 65 1.89 20.42 -6.41
N LYS A 66 2.19 20.84 -7.65
CA LYS A 66 1.94 20.02 -8.85
C LYS A 66 3.03 18.98 -9.11
N ARG A 67 4.13 19.05 -8.39
CA ARG A 67 5.29 18.14 -8.48
C ARG A 67 5.71 17.71 -7.09
N ILE A 68 6.44 16.63 -7.02
CA ILE A 68 7.03 16.12 -5.78
C ILE A 68 7.92 17.18 -5.14
N VAL A 69 7.76 17.37 -3.82
CA VAL A 69 8.56 18.26 -2.98
C VAL A 69 9.38 17.42 -2.00
N PHE A 70 10.68 17.61 -1.97
CA PHE A 70 11.55 16.96 -0.99
C PHE A 70 11.46 17.66 0.35
N VAL A 71 10.79 17.04 1.32
CA VAL A 71 10.70 17.51 2.72
C VAL A 71 12.05 17.33 3.41
N VAL A 72 12.67 16.15 3.24
CA VAL A 72 14.06 15.87 3.62
C VAL A 72 14.84 15.54 2.36
N THR A 73 15.81 16.38 2.04
CA THR A 73 16.65 16.22 0.85
C THR A 73 17.72 15.15 1.04
N GLU A 74 18.31 14.67 -0.06
CA GLU A 74 19.43 13.74 -0.01
C GLU A 74 20.62 14.30 0.77
N GLN A 75 20.92 15.59 0.61
CA GLN A 75 21.99 16.24 1.34
C GLN A 75 21.74 16.22 2.85
N GLU A 76 20.52 16.54 3.29
CA GLU A 76 20.13 16.47 4.71
C GLU A 76 20.20 15.04 5.25
N ALA A 77 19.79 14.03 4.48
CA ALA A 77 19.89 12.63 4.87
C ALA A 77 21.37 12.16 5.00
N LEU A 78 22.24 12.59 4.08
CA LEU A 78 23.67 12.32 4.16
C LEU A 78 24.35 12.98 5.38
N GLU A 79 23.92 14.20 5.74
CA GLU A 79 24.39 14.89 6.93
C GLU A 79 23.95 14.15 8.21
N ASN A 80 22.69 13.74 8.29
CA ASN A 80 22.17 12.93 9.39
C ASN A 80 22.93 11.60 9.54
N GLU A 81 23.20 10.90 8.42
CA GLU A 81 23.94 9.64 8.42
C GLU A 81 25.36 9.78 8.99
N LYS A 82 26.03 10.90 8.68
CA LYS A 82 27.40 11.18 9.13
C LYS A 82 27.48 11.68 10.57
N ALA A 83 26.52 12.51 10.97
CA ALA A 83 26.57 13.20 12.25
C ALA A 83 26.43 12.23 13.43
N GLY A 84 25.44 11.36 13.39
CA GLY A 84 25.01 10.56 14.53
C GLY A 84 24.60 11.44 15.72
N THR A 85 23.89 10.91 16.68
CA THR A 85 23.52 11.66 17.88
C THR A 85 23.11 10.77 19.04
N ASP A 86 23.44 11.17 20.26
CA ASP A 86 22.93 10.54 21.49
C ASP A 86 21.62 11.20 21.97
N LYS A 87 21.18 12.28 21.31
CA LYS A 87 19.91 12.95 21.62
C LYS A 87 18.75 12.18 21.03
N GLN A 88 17.59 12.32 21.63
CA GLN A 88 16.34 11.70 21.19
C GLN A 88 15.27 12.74 20.88
N LYS A 89 14.31 12.37 20.05
CA LYS A 89 13.06 13.09 19.78
C LYS A 89 11.89 12.13 19.89
N THR A 90 10.78 12.61 20.44
CA THR A 90 9.52 11.85 20.48
C THR A 90 8.57 12.38 19.41
N TRP A 91 8.23 11.52 18.47
CA TRP A 91 7.23 11.74 17.43
C TRP A 91 5.88 11.27 17.94
N LYS A 92 4.81 12.04 17.69
CA LYS A 92 3.46 11.73 18.12
C LYS A 92 2.56 11.57 16.92
N PHE A 93 1.86 10.43 16.86
CA PHE A 93 0.94 10.11 15.77
C PHE A 93 -0.43 9.79 16.32
N SER A 94 -1.48 10.19 15.56
CA SER A 94 -2.86 9.84 15.81
C SER A 94 -3.44 9.20 14.56
N ALA A 95 -4.11 8.06 14.73
CA ALA A 95 -4.81 7.35 13.68
C ALA A 95 -6.18 6.91 14.19
N GLU A 96 -7.23 7.27 13.45
CA GLU A 96 -8.60 6.94 13.81
C GLU A 96 -9.13 5.83 12.90
N ASN A 97 -9.87 4.91 13.50
CA ASN A 97 -10.58 3.85 12.81
C ASN A 97 -9.66 3.03 11.87
N VAL A 98 -8.55 2.54 12.41
CA VAL A 98 -7.59 1.65 11.73
C VAL A 98 -7.49 0.31 12.46
N ARG A 99 -7.19 -0.75 11.71
CA ARG A 99 -7.12 -2.11 12.25
C ARG A 99 -5.75 -2.49 12.80
N ASP A 100 -4.71 -1.72 12.48
CA ASP A 100 -3.33 -1.99 12.90
C ASP A 100 -2.52 -0.70 12.89
N PHE A 101 -1.29 -0.75 13.44
CA PHE A 101 -0.37 0.36 13.50
C PHE A 101 1.06 -0.09 13.20
N ALA A 102 1.67 0.51 12.18
CA ALA A 102 3.05 0.25 11.80
C ALA A 102 3.87 1.54 11.71
N TRP A 103 5.18 1.43 11.82
CA TRP A 103 6.10 2.56 11.70
C TRP A 103 7.49 2.14 11.24
N ALA A 104 8.24 3.09 10.71
CA ALA A 104 9.64 2.96 10.36
C ALA A 104 10.42 4.21 10.73
N SER A 105 11.69 4.07 11.05
CA SER A 105 12.58 5.21 11.27
C SER A 105 13.98 4.96 10.74
N SER A 106 14.59 6.01 10.18
CA SER A 106 15.98 5.95 9.76
C SER A 106 16.59 7.35 9.70
N ARG A 107 17.87 7.46 10.04
CA ARG A 107 18.66 8.67 9.76
C ARG A 107 18.98 8.86 8.29
N LYS A 108 18.85 7.76 7.49
CA LYS A 108 19.13 7.73 6.06
C LYS A 108 17.95 8.13 5.18
N PHE A 109 16.75 8.33 5.75
CA PHE A 109 15.60 8.63 4.95
C PHE A 109 15.65 10.00 4.28
N LEU A 110 15.61 10.01 2.96
CA LEU A 110 14.98 11.07 2.19
C LEU A 110 13.47 10.96 2.43
N TRP A 111 12.80 12.08 2.36
CA TRP A 111 11.35 12.13 2.45
C TRP A 111 10.84 13.08 1.37
N ASP A 112 10.09 12.56 0.43
CA ASP A 112 9.37 13.36 -0.53
C ASP A 112 7.85 13.26 -0.34
N ALA A 113 7.13 14.27 -0.84
CA ALA A 113 5.70 14.39 -0.62
C ALA A 113 5.02 15.17 -1.75
N ARG A 114 3.76 14.83 -2.01
CA ARG A 114 2.82 15.60 -2.83
C ARG A 114 1.39 15.43 -2.31
N GLY A 115 0.65 16.55 -2.21
CA GLY A 115 -0.78 16.50 -1.91
C GLY A 115 -1.57 15.98 -3.10
N HIS A 116 -2.56 15.16 -2.81
CA HIS A 116 -3.55 14.66 -3.76
C HIS A 116 -4.95 15.10 -3.31
N GLN A 117 -5.59 15.97 -4.11
CA GLN A 117 -6.98 16.39 -3.89
C GLN A 117 -7.90 15.40 -4.58
N GLN A 118 -8.70 14.70 -3.80
CA GLN A 118 -9.69 13.75 -4.33
C GLN A 118 -10.93 14.47 -4.85
N GLY A 119 -11.62 13.86 -5.84
CA GLY A 119 -12.96 14.12 -6.35
C GLY A 119 -13.46 15.56 -6.43
N GLY A 120 -13.66 16.22 -5.32
CA GLY A 120 -14.16 17.60 -5.22
C GLY A 120 -13.41 18.40 -4.17
N ASN A 121 -13.59 19.73 -4.20
CA ASN A 121 -12.93 20.64 -3.26
C ASN A 121 -13.32 20.39 -1.78
N ASP A 122 -14.41 19.68 -1.54
CA ASP A 122 -14.90 19.36 -0.20
C ASP A 122 -14.33 18.04 0.36
N GLN A 123 -13.59 17.28 -0.46
CA GLN A 123 -12.94 16.05 -0.02
C GLN A 123 -11.59 16.34 0.65
N PRO A 124 -11.21 15.57 1.67
CA PRO A 124 -9.96 15.80 2.37
C PRO A 124 -8.76 15.61 1.44
N LEU A 125 -7.77 16.48 1.61
CA LEU A 125 -6.47 16.35 0.98
C LEU A 125 -5.73 15.13 1.55
N VAL A 126 -5.22 14.27 0.69
CA VAL A 126 -4.35 13.15 1.07
C VAL A 126 -2.90 13.51 0.80
N MET A 127 -2.02 13.36 1.78
CA MET A 127 -0.59 13.52 1.57
C MET A 127 0.02 12.19 1.12
N ALA A 128 0.36 12.07 -0.15
CA ALA A 128 1.16 10.98 -0.69
C ALA A 128 2.64 11.23 -0.35
N MET A 129 3.30 10.27 0.30
CA MET A 129 4.66 10.44 0.81
C MET A 129 5.51 9.20 0.61
N SER A 130 6.79 9.38 0.28
CA SER A 130 7.75 8.29 0.17
C SER A 130 8.97 8.54 1.06
N PHE A 131 9.44 7.46 1.71
CA PHE A 131 10.58 7.46 2.62
C PHE A 131 11.56 6.37 2.18
N TYR A 132 12.77 6.76 1.83
CA TYR A 132 13.77 5.84 1.28
C TYR A 132 15.18 6.37 1.50
N PRO A 133 16.21 5.50 1.60
CA PRO A 133 17.59 5.93 1.68
C PRO A 133 18.10 6.34 0.28
N LYS A 134 19.30 6.95 0.23
CA LYS A 134 19.97 7.33 -1.03
C LYS A 134 20.07 6.18 -2.03
N GLU A 135 20.10 4.95 -1.55
CA GLU A 135 20.10 3.73 -2.36
C GLU A 135 18.81 3.50 -3.16
N GLY A 136 17.72 4.20 -2.82
CA GLY A 136 16.51 4.27 -3.65
C GLY A 136 16.74 5.00 -4.96
N GLY A 137 17.65 5.98 -4.95
CA GLY A 137 18.12 6.73 -6.12
C GLY A 137 17.00 7.35 -6.94
N ASP A 138 17.26 7.53 -8.23
CA ASP A 138 16.30 8.08 -9.18
C ASP A 138 15.05 7.21 -9.37
N LEU A 139 15.13 5.92 -9.07
CA LEU A 139 14.01 4.99 -9.13
C LEU A 139 12.88 5.45 -8.19
N TRP A 140 13.20 5.66 -6.91
CA TRP A 140 12.21 6.10 -5.90
C TRP A 140 11.78 7.55 -6.10
N LYS A 141 12.73 8.45 -6.36
CA LYS A 141 12.47 9.88 -6.60
C LYS A 141 11.47 10.14 -7.73
N LYS A 142 11.46 9.28 -8.76
CA LYS A 142 10.63 9.47 -9.96
C LYS A 142 9.29 8.75 -9.88
N TYR A 143 9.19 7.63 -9.17
CA TYR A 143 8.05 6.73 -9.35
C TYR A 143 7.25 6.43 -8.10
N SER A 144 7.85 6.40 -6.89
CA SER A 144 7.14 5.91 -5.70
C SER A 144 5.93 6.78 -5.33
N THR A 145 6.11 8.06 -5.10
CA THR A 145 4.99 8.96 -4.72
C THR A 145 3.97 9.14 -5.85
N GLU A 146 4.41 9.11 -7.12
CA GLU A 146 3.49 9.14 -8.26
C GLU A 146 2.64 7.86 -8.34
N ALA A 147 3.22 6.69 -8.02
CA ALA A 147 2.47 5.43 -7.98
C ALA A 147 1.44 5.41 -6.83
N ILE A 148 1.74 6.02 -5.67
CA ILE A 148 0.74 6.21 -4.61
C ILE A 148 -0.45 6.99 -5.15
N ILE A 149 -0.21 8.12 -5.82
CA ILE A 149 -1.29 8.97 -6.34
C ILE A 149 -2.11 8.25 -7.41
N GLN A 150 -1.46 7.53 -8.33
CA GLN A 150 -2.14 6.69 -9.32
C GLN A 150 -3.08 5.68 -8.65
N THR A 151 -2.61 5.04 -7.57
CA THR A 151 -3.44 4.08 -6.83
C THR A 151 -4.66 4.76 -6.21
N LEU A 152 -4.46 5.91 -5.54
CA LEU A 152 -5.56 6.67 -4.94
C LEU A 152 -6.61 7.06 -5.99
N GLU A 153 -6.18 7.52 -7.17
CA GLU A 153 -7.08 7.91 -8.27
C GLU A 153 -7.89 6.74 -8.81
N VAL A 154 -7.23 5.59 -9.05
CA VAL A 154 -7.90 4.44 -9.63
C VAL A 154 -8.81 3.76 -8.61
N TYR A 155 -8.30 3.43 -7.41
CA TYR A 155 -9.07 2.71 -6.41
C TYR A 155 -10.29 3.51 -5.91
N SER A 156 -10.17 4.84 -5.79
CA SER A 156 -11.33 5.69 -5.42
C SER A 156 -12.46 5.64 -6.45
N ARG A 157 -12.16 5.48 -7.72
CA ARG A 157 -13.19 5.34 -8.76
C ARG A 157 -14.00 4.05 -8.61
N PHE A 158 -13.32 2.96 -8.23
CA PHE A 158 -13.93 1.63 -8.11
C PHE A 158 -14.46 1.29 -6.71
N SER A 159 -14.16 2.14 -5.70
CA SER A 159 -14.56 1.87 -4.32
C SER A 159 -15.13 3.12 -3.63
N PHE A 160 -14.33 3.84 -2.92
CA PHE A 160 -14.67 5.06 -2.17
C PHE A 160 -13.45 5.98 -2.11
N ASP A 161 -13.68 7.29 -1.88
CA ASP A 161 -12.58 8.23 -1.65
C ASP A 161 -11.75 7.79 -0.45
N TYR A 162 -10.43 7.87 -0.58
CA TYR A 162 -9.48 7.46 0.46
C TYR A 162 -9.73 8.27 1.74
N PRO A 163 -10.07 7.61 2.87
CA PRO A 163 -10.58 8.33 4.02
C PRO A 163 -9.51 8.87 4.97
N TYR A 164 -8.24 8.48 4.78
CA TYR A 164 -7.17 8.83 5.69
C TYR A 164 -6.36 10.02 5.20
N PRO A 165 -5.69 10.77 6.11
CA PRO A 165 -4.95 11.98 5.75
C PRO A 165 -3.63 11.74 5.02
N VAL A 166 -3.08 10.53 5.10
CA VAL A 166 -1.78 10.18 4.50
C VAL A 166 -1.83 8.81 3.83
N ALA A 167 -1.02 8.63 2.77
CA ALA A 167 -0.70 7.34 2.16
C ALA A 167 0.81 7.30 1.92
N GLN A 168 1.50 6.30 2.46
CA GLN A 168 2.95 6.31 2.55
C GLN A 168 3.57 5.03 1.99
N SER A 169 4.69 5.19 1.27
CA SER A 169 5.53 4.11 0.76
C SER A 169 6.92 4.23 1.40
N VAL A 170 7.35 3.20 2.10
CA VAL A 170 8.65 3.16 2.78
C VAL A 170 9.53 2.07 2.18
N ASN A 171 10.76 2.41 1.81
CA ASN A 171 11.71 1.42 1.36
C ASN A 171 12.23 0.57 2.52
N GLY A 172 11.99 -0.72 2.47
CA GLY A 172 12.43 -1.71 3.43
C GLY A 172 13.09 -2.93 2.79
N PRO A 173 13.65 -3.86 3.58
CA PRO A 173 14.24 -5.11 3.11
C PRO A 173 13.17 -6.18 2.87
N VAL A 174 12.10 -5.82 2.18
CA VAL A 174 10.93 -6.68 1.87
C VAL A 174 10.57 -6.53 0.40
N GLY A 175 9.83 -7.47 -0.17
CA GLY A 175 9.23 -7.35 -1.50
C GLY A 175 8.14 -6.30 -1.52
N GLY A 176 7.12 -6.54 -0.73
CA GLY A 176 6.01 -5.67 -0.44
C GLY A 176 5.35 -6.07 0.88
N MET A 177 4.71 -5.13 1.58
CA MET A 177 3.92 -5.37 2.80
C MET A 177 3.06 -4.17 3.10
N GLU A 178 1.80 -4.44 3.34
CA GLU A 178 0.77 -3.44 3.62
C GLU A 178 0.52 -3.26 5.13
N TYR A 179 0.15 -2.03 5.49
CA TYR A 179 -0.43 -1.62 6.76
C TYR A 179 -1.34 -0.40 6.55
N PRO A 180 -2.21 -0.04 7.50
CA PRO A 180 -3.02 1.17 7.37
C PRO A 180 -2.14 2.42 7.20
N MET A 181 -2.33 3.16 6.11
CA MET A 181 -1.66 4.41 5.77
C MET A 181 -0.14 4.32 5.49
N ILE A 182 0.51 3.18 5.72
CA ILE A 182 1.95 2.99 5.49
C ILE A 182 2.20 1.62 4.87
N THR A 183 3.03 1.58 3.85
CA THR A 183 3.41 0.35 3.16
C THR A 183 4.92 0.23 3.07
N PHE A 184 5.43 -1.00 3.02
CA PHE A 184 6.86 -1.28 2.92
C PHE A 184 7.14 -1.91 1.56
N ASN A 185 8.13 -1.38 0.82
CA ASN A 185 8.36 -1.73 -0.57
C ASN A 185 9.86 -1.89 -0.88
N GLY A 186 10.18 -2.84 -1.77
CA GLY A 186 11.39 -2.91 -2.55
C GLY A 186 11.17 -2.29 -3.94
N PRO A 187 12.14 -2.38 -4.87
CA PRO A 187 13.56 -2.65 -4.71
C PRO A 187 14.40 -1.38 -4.42
N ARG A 188 15.73 -1.53 -4.44
CA ARG A 188 16.69 -0.41 -4.49
C ARG A 188 17.42 -0.42 -5.83
N THR A 189 18.04 0.74 -6.16
CA THR A 189 18.95 0.82 -7.31
C THR A 189 20.23 0.03 -7.08
N GLU A 190 20.83 -0.50 -8.15
CA GLU A 190 22.09 -1.21 -8.11
C GLU A 190 23.27 -0.24 -8.16
N LEU A 191 24.32 -0.52 -7.38
CA LEU A 191 25.58 0.20 -7.42
C LEU A 191 26.43 -0.35 -8.56
N GLN A 192 26.92 0.52 -9.43
CA GLN A 192 27.81 0.18 -10.54
C GLN A 192 29.28 0.33 -10.12
N ASP A 193 30.22 -0.25 -10.90
CA ASP A 193 31.66 -0.20 -10.64
C ASP A 193 32.22 1.23 -10.65
N ASP A 194 31.61 2.14 -11.39
CA ASP A 194 31.98 3.57 -11.45
C ASP A 194 31.42 4.39 -10.27
N GLY A 195 30.73 3.73 -9.34
CA GLY A 195 30.08 4.39 -8.19
C GLY A 195 28.72 5.02 -8.49
N SER A 196 28.25 4.99 -9.73
CA SER A 196 26.91 5.43 -10.09
C SER A 196 25.84 4.42 -9.63
N ARG A 197 24.58 4.85 -9.60
CA ARG A 197 23.45 3.96 -9.31
C ARG A 197 22.48 3.93 -10.47
N THR A 198 22.04 2.73 -10.84
CA THR A 198 21.10 2.51 -11.93
C THR A 198 19.99 1.54 -11.56
N TYR A 199 19.01 1.42 -12.42
CA TYR A 199 17.92 0.45 -12.32
C TYR A 199 17.50 -0.04 -13.71
N SER A 200 17.11 -1.29 -13.79
CA SER A 200 16.55 -1.91 -14.98
C SER A 200 15.08 -1.54 -15.19
N GLN A 201 14.57 -1.80 -16.39
CA GLN A 201 13.12 -1.69 -16.65
C GLN A 201 12.31 -2.66 -15.79
N ALA A 202 12.88 -3.82 -15.43
CA ALA A 202 12.22 -4.78 -14.55
C ALA A 202 12.07 -4.22 -13.12
N GLU A 203 13.11 -3.60 -12.57
CA GLU A 203 13.05 -2.95 -11.25
C GLU A 203 12.11 -1.76 -11.23
N LYS A 204 12.09 -0.96 -12.31
CA LYS A 204 11.11 0.11 -12.45
C LYS A 204 9.67 -0.42 -12.41
N ARG A 205 9.37 -1.46 -13.19
CA ARG A 205 8.04 -2.09 -13.21
C ARG A 205 7.69 -2.70 -11.86
N PHE A 206 8.66 -3.35 -11.22
CA PHE A 206 8.47 -3.94 -9.91
C PHE A 206 8.15 -2.87 -8.86
N LEU A 207 8.91 -1.75 -8.79
CA LEU A 207 8.61 -0.69 -7.84
C LEU A 207 7.21 -0.10 -8.07
N ILE A 208 6.87 0.24 -9.31
CA ILE A 208 5.56 0.82 -9.62
C ILE A 208 4.45 -0.18 -9.25
N GLY A 209 4.59 -1.43 -9.66
CA GLY A 209 3.62 -2.48 -9.39
C GLY A 209 3.43 -2.75 -7.90
N VAL A 210 4.53 -2.90 -7.14
CA VAL A 210 4.43 -3.16 -5.70
C VAL A 210 3.88 -1.96 -4.93
N VAL A 211 4.22 -0.72 -5.28
CA VAL A 211 3.61 0.45 -4.63
C VAL A 211 2.11 0.55 -4.92
N ILE A 212 1.69 0.27 -6.16
CA ILE A 212 0.25 0.21 -6.51
C ILE A 212 -0.45 -0.88 -5.70
N HIS A 213 0.16 -2.06 -5.60
CA HIS A 213 -0.38 -3.21 -4.88
C HIS A 213 -0.51 -2.92 -3.38
N GLU A 214 0.58 -2.54 -2.71
CA GLU A 214 0.58 -2.32 -1.26
C GLU A 214 -0.30 -1.13 -0.84
N VAL A 215 -0.30 -0.03 -1.59
CA VAL A 215 -1.22 1.09 -1.32
C VAL A 215 -2.67 0.69 -1.61
N GLY A 216 -2.90 -0.18 -2.59
CA GLY A 216 -4.21 -0.75 -2.88
C GLY A 216 -4.78 -1.54 -1.71
N HIS A 217 -3.94 -2.28 -0.99
CA HIS A 217 -4.32 -3.01 0.22
C HIS A 217 -4.88 -2.09 1.33
N ILE A 218 -4.58 -0.81 1.34
CA ILE A 218 -5.20 0.11 2.31
C ILE A 218 -6.73 0.16 2.11
N TYR A 219 -7.22 -0.06 0.88
CA TYR A 219 -8.65 -0.23 0.61
C TYR A 219 -9.15 -1.65 0.91
N PHE A 220 -8.39 -2.68 0.48
CA PHE A 220 -8.68 -4.10 0.61
C PHE A 220 -7.40 -4.85 1.04
N PRO A 221 -7.24 -5.31 2.28
CA PRO A 221 -8.26 -5.50 3.31
C PRO A 221 -8.25 -4.49 4.46
N MET A 222 -7.42 -3.41 4.43
CA MET A 222 -7.26 -2.56 5.61
C MET A 222 -8.53 -1.76 5.96
N ILE A 223 -9.40 -1.44 5.00
CA ILE A 223 -10.66 -0.72 5.21
C ILE A 223 -11.87 -1.65 4.99
N VAL A 224 -11.92 -2.40 3.88
CA VAL A 224 -12.88 -3.50 3.70
C VAL A 224 -12.23 -4.74 4.27
N ASN A 225 -12.47 -4.98 5.56
CA ASN A 225 -11.65 -5.83 6.41
C ASN A 225 -12.03 -7.32 6.34
N SER A 226 -11.64 -8.00 5.27
CA SER A 226 -11.85 -9.45 5.14
C SER A 226 -10.96 -10.27 6.09
N ASP A 227 -11.36 -11.50 6.39
CA ASP A 227 -10.57 -12.45 7.17
C ASP A 227 -9.50 -13.12 6.31
N GLU A 228 -8.30 -12.58 6.32
CA GLU A 228 -7.15 -13.06 5.55
C GLU A 228 -6.69 -14.46 6.00
N ARG A 229 -6.90 -14.80 7.28
CA ARG A 229 -6.57 -16.12 7.81
C ARG A 229 -7.37 -17.23 7.13
N GLN A 230 -8.55 -16.91 6.61
CA GLN A 230 -9.40 -17.87 5.94
C GLN A 230 -9.42 -17.68 4.42
N TRP A 231 -9.49 -16.44 3.92
CA TRP A 231 -9.77 -16.15 2.51
C TRP A 231 -8.76 -15.17 1.90
N THR A 232 -7.55 -15.65 1.60
CA THR A 232 -6.51 -14.87 0.92
C THR A 232 -7.02 -14.18 -0.36
N TRP A 233 -7.99 -14.76 -1.08
CA TRP A 233 -8.50 -14.17 -2.30
C TRP A 233 -9.28 -12.87 -2.09
N MET A 234 -9.86 -12.64 -0.91
CA MET A 234 -10.56 -11.40 -0.58
C MET A 234 -9.60 -10.26 -0.20
N ASP A 235 -8.40 -10.62 0.18
CA ASP A 235 -7.27 -9.75 0.39
C ASP A 235 -6.53 -9.55 -0.95
N GLU A 236 -5.69 -10.46 -1.30
CA GLU A 236 -4.78 -10.43 -2.45
C GLU A 236 -5.48 -10.42 -3.81
N GLY A 237 -6.59 -11.14 -3.91
CA GLY A 237 -7.28 -11.29 -5.19
C GLY A 237 -8.11 -10.08 -5.59
N LEU A 238 -8.83 -9.46 -4.66
CA LEU A 238 -9.55 -8.22 -4.92
C LEU A 238 -8.56 -7.09 -5.22
N ASN A 239 -7.46 -7.04 -4.47
CA ASN A 239 -6.40 -6.07 -4.67
C ASN A 239 -5.71 -6.27 -6.02
N SER A 240 -5.29 -7.50 -6.37
CA SER A 240 -4.65 -7.80 -7.67
C SER A 240 -5.54 -7.52 -8.87
N PHE A 241 -6.85 -7.59 -8.72
CA PHE A 241 -7.77 -7.17 -9.78
C PHE A 241 -7.69 -5.65 -10.03
N LEU A 242 -7.70 -4.84 -8.97
CA LEU A 242 -7.62 -3.38 -9.10
C LEU A 242 -6.21 -2.89 -9.46
N ASP A 243 -5.16 -3.52 -8.92
CA ASP A 243 -3.79 -3.18 -9.28
C ASP A 243 -3.51 -3.42 -10.77
N GLY A 244 -4.09 -4.49 -11.33
CA GLY A 244 -4.06 -4.75 -12.76
C GLY A 244 -4.74 -3.66 -13.60
N ILE A 245 -5.80 -3.04 -13.10
CA ILE A 245 -6.43 -1.89 -13.76
C ILE A 245 -5.54 -0.65 -13.63
N ALA A 246 -5.06 -0.34 -12.41
CA ALA A 246 -4.19 0.81 -12.15
C ALA A 246 -2.87 0.73 -12.93
N GLY A 247 -2.29 -0.47 -13.01
CA GLY A 247 -1.09 -0.72 -13.79
C GLY A 247 -1.29 -0.52 -15.29
N ARG A 248 -2.42 -1.01 -15.86
CA ARG A 248 -2.75 -0.77 -17.28
C ARG A 248 -2.97 0.71 -17.60
N GLU A 249 -3.51 1.48 -16.68
CA GLU A 249 -3.64 2.93 -16.85
C GLU A 249 -2.30 3.65 -16.71
N TRP A 250 -1.38 3.12 -15.90
CA TRP A 250 -0.02 3.63 -15.79
C TRP A 250 0.80 3.35 -17.07
N ASP A 251 0.81 2.11 -17.52
CA ASP A 251 1.53 1.69 -18.74
C ASP A 251 0.77 0.54 -19.44
N PRO A 252 -0.01 0.85 -20.49
CA PRO A 252 -0.80 -0.15 -21.21
C PRO A 252 0.06 -1.13 -22.03
N THR A 253 1.35 -0.91 -22.16
CA THR A 253 2.28 -1.77 -22.91
C THR A 253 2.81 -2.95 -22.08
N VAL A 254 2.59 -2.90 -20.76
CA VAL A 254 3.05 -3.91 -19.81
C VAL A 254 1.92 -4.91 -19.51
N PRO A 255 2.19 -6.23 -19.50
CA PRO A 255 1.23 -7.21 -18.97
C PRO A 255 1.17 -7.11 -17.44
N TRP A 256 -0.01 -6.87 -16.88
CA TRP A 256 -0.26 -6.71 -15.44
C TRP A 256 -0.92 -7.92 -14.76
N GLY A 257 -0.86 -9.10 -15.41
CA GLY A 257 -1.17 -10.39 -14.77
C GLY A 257 -2.65 -10.70 -14.54
N VAL A 258 -3.58 -9.97 -15.16
CA VAL A 258 -5.04 -10.15 -14.95
C VAL A 258 -5.78 -10.69 -16.18
N GLU A 259 -5.05 -11.07 -17.23
CA GLU A 259 -5.67 -11.62 -18.43
C GLU A 259 -5.89 -13.14 -18.31
N PRO A 260 -6.93 -13.71 -18.94
CA PRO A 260 -7.20 -15.16 -18.87
C PRO A 260 -6.00 -16.04 -19.21
N ARG A 261 -5.14 -15.62 -20.13
CA ARG A 261 -3.91 -16.34 -20.51
C ARG A 261 -2.90 -16.49 -19.35
N ASP A 262 -2.90 -15.56 -18.40
CA ASP A 262 -1.92 -15.51 -17.31
C ASP A 262 -2.11 -16.65 -16.28
N ILE A 263 -3.32 -17.22 -16.20
CA ILE A 263 -3.66 -18.30 -15.27
C ILE A 263 -3.75 -19.70 -15.91
N VAL A 264 -3.74 -19.82 -17.25
CA VAL A 264 -3.92 -21.08 -17.97
C VAL A 264 -2.95 -22.18 -17.51
N GLY A 265 -1.67 -21.84 -17.31
CA GLY A 265 -0.66 -22.78 -16.86
C GLY A 265 -0.97 -23.38 -15.49
N TYR A 266 -1.40 -22.55 -14.55
CA TYR A 266 -1.81 -22.99 -13.23
C TYR A 266 -3.08 -23.84 -13.26
N MET A 267 -4.10 -23.43 -14.03
CA MET A 267 -5.38 -24.14 -14.14
C MET A 267 -5.27 -25.54 -14.77
N LYS A 268 -4.25 -25.79 -15.59
CA LYS A 268 -3.94 -27.13 -16.14
C LYS A 268 -3.15 -28.00 -15.16
N GLY A 269 -2.62 -27.46 -14.09
CA GLY A 269 -1.78 -28.17 -13.13
C GLY A 269 -2.58 -28.99 -12.13
N SER A 270 -1.94 -30.03 -11.57
CA SER A 270 -2.52 -30.89 -10.54
C SER A 270 -2.57 -30.28 -9.15
N VAL A 271 -1.91 -29.13 -8.94
CA VAL A 271 -1.78 -28.44 -7.63
C VAL A 271 -2.73 -27.25 -7.50
N GLN A 272 -3.60 -27.03 -8.50
CA GLN A 272 -4.60 -25.98 -8.41
C GLN A 272 -5.72 -26.40 -7.43
N VAL A 273 -6.21 -25.44 -6.65
CA VAL A 273 -7.28 -25.62 -5.68
C VAL A 273 -8.36 -24.55 -5.89
N PRO A 274 -9.60 -24.74 -5.40
CA PRO A 274 -10.63 -23.71 -5.46
C PRO A 274 -10.19 -22.37 -4.85
N ILE A 275 -10.74 -21.25 -5.34
CA ILE A 275 -10.46 -19.90 -4.79
C ILE A 275 -10.84 -19.85 -3.31
N MET A 276 -11.94 -20.50 -2.90
CA MET A 276 -12.43 -20.55 -1.52
C MET A 276 -11.62 -21.47 -0.60
N THR A 277 -10.50 -22.01 -1.04
CA THR A 277 -9.62 -22.83 -0.19
C THR A 277 -9.04 -21.95 0.92
N GLN A 278 -9.15 -22.45 2.15
CA GLN A 278 -8.61 -21.78 3.32
C GLN A 278 -7.09 -21.55 3.16
N SER A 279 -6.62 -20.38 3.58
CA SER A 279 -5.27 -19.86 3.28
C SER A 279 -4.13 -20.85 3.55
N ASP A 280 -4.14 -21.54 4.70
CA ASP A 280 -3.10 -22.51 5.07
C ASP A 280 -3.10 -23.76 4.18
N SER A 281 -4.20 -24.05 3.51
CA SER A 281 -4.39 -25.23 2.63
C SER A 281 -4.12 -24.93 1.16
N VAL A 282 -3.79 -23.70 0.80
CA VAL A 282 -3.46 -23.32 -0.58
C VAL A 282 -2.06 -23.82 -0.93
N LEU A 283 -1.93 -24.67 -1.95
CA LEU A 283 -0.66 -25.28 -2.35
C LEU A 283 0.28 -24.30 -3.09
N LYS A 284 -0.28 -23.40 -3.88
CA LYS A 284 0.43 -22.37 -4.63
C LYS A 284 -0.22 -21.01 -4.37
N LEU A 285 0.33 -20.27 -3.41
CA LEU A 285 -0.27 -19.04 -2.92
C LEU A 285 -0.40 -17.98 -4.02
N GLY A 286 0.68 -17.61 -4.69
CA GLY A 286 0.66 -16.57 -5.72
C GLY A 286 -0.41 -16.80 -6.80
N PRO A 287 -0.40 -17.93 -7.53
CA PRO A 287 -1.44 -18.17 -8.54
C PRO A 287 -2.84 -18.26 -7.96
N ASN A 288 -3.04 -18.85 -6.77
CA ASN A 288 -4.39 -19.10 -6.24
C ASN A 288 -4.99 -17.92 -5.49
N GLY A 289 -4.19 -17.22 -4.71
CA GLY A 289 -4.64 -16.07 -3.91
C GLY A 289 -4.71 -14.77 -4.72
N TYR A 290 -3.80 -14.58 -5.65
CA TYR A 290 -3.61 -13.35 -6.46
C TYR A 290 -4.21 -13.51 -7.86
N THR A 291 -3.52 -14.24 -8.74
CA THR A 291 -3.84 -14.24 -10.19
C THR A 291 -5.18 -14.86 -10.51
N LYS A 292 -5.52 -16.02 -9.92
CA LYS A 292 -6.77 -16.74 -10.24
C LYS A 292 -8.03 -15.94 -9.91
N PRO A 293 -8.18 -15.34 -8.71
CA PRO A 293 -9.32 -14.46 -8.42
C PRO A 293 -9.31 -13.19 -9.25
N ALA A 294 -8.15 -12.52 -9.46
CA ALA A 294 -8.07 -11.33 -10.30
C ALA A 294 -8.52 -11.60 -11.74
N VAL A 295 -8.08 -12.70 -12.33
CA VAL A 295 -8.52 -13.14 -13.67
C VAL A 295 -10.02 -13.47 -13.69
N ALA A 296 -10.54 -14.15 -12.66
CA ALA A 296 -11.98 -14.46 -12.57
C ALA A 296 -12.83 -13.18 -12.53
N LEU A 297 -12.42 -12.18 -11.75
CA LEU A 297 -13.08 -10.87 -11.69
C LEU A 297 -12.97 -10.11 -13.01
N ASN A 298 -11.81 -10.19 -13.68
CA ASN A 298 -11.64 -9.60 -15.01
C ASN A 298 -12.57 -10.23 -16.05
N ILE A 299 -12.74 -11.57 -16.03
CA ILE A 299 -13.69 -12.28 -16.89
C ILE A 299 -15.14 -11.85 -16.58
N LEU A 300 -15.51 -11.77 -15.30
CA LEU A 300 -16.84 -11.27 -14.91
C LEU A 300 -17.08 -9.86 -15.45
N ARG A 301 -16.10 -8.96 -15.32
CA ARG A 301 -16.18 -7.58 -15.75
C ARG A 301 -16.21 -7.42 -17.26
N GLU A 302 -15.31 -8.09 -18.01
CA GLU A 302 -15.11 -7.85 -19.44
C GLU A 302 -16.03 -8.69 -20.32
N THR A 303 -16.47 -9.87 -19.83
CA THR A 303 -17.15 -10.88 -20.69
C THR A 303 -18.56 -11.21 -20.22
N ILE A 304 -18.81 -11.30 -18.91
CA ILE A 304 -20.08 -11.86 -18.41
C ILE A 304 -21.08 -10.75 -18.07
N LEU A 305 -20.70 -9.81 -17.22
CA LEU A 305 -21.60 -8.74 -16.73
C LEU A 305 -21.47 -7.45 -17.56
N GLY A 306 -20.31 -7.22 -18.17
CA GLY A 306 -19.94 -5.93 -18.73
C GLY A 306 -19.43 -4.95 -17.67
N ARG A 307 -18.62 -3.99 -18.14
CA ARG A 307 -17.94 -3.03 -17.23
C ARG A 307 -18.91 -2.21 -16.39
N GLU A 308 -19.96 -1.69 -16.99
CA GLU A 308 -20.91 -0.81 -16.31
C GLU A 308 -21.55 -1.48 -15.08
N LEU A 309 -22.10 -2.69 -15.27
CA LEU A 309 -22.75 -3.42 -14.18
C LEU A 309 -21.76 -3.91 -13.14
N PHE A 310 -20.62 -4.46 -13.59
CA PHE A 310 -19.60 -4.95 -12.67
C PHE A 310 -19.01 -3.84 -11.82
N ASP A 311 -18.59 -2.72 -12.44
CA ASP A 311 -17.96 -1.60 -11.77
C ASP A 311 -18.93 -0.96 -10.75
N PHE A 312 -20.22 -0.85 -11.10
CA PHE A 312 -21.26 -0.43 -10.17
C PHE A 312 -21.37 -1.39 -8.97
N ALA A 313 -21.51 -2.70 -9.22
CA ALA A 313 -21.66 -3.69 -8.16
C ALA A 313 -20.43 -3.77 -7.25
N PHE A 314 -19.22 -3.71 -7.81
CA PHE A 314 -17.97 -3.71 -7.04
C PHE A 314 -17.87 -2.47 -6.15
N LYS A 315 -18.25 -1.31 -6.67
CA LYS A 315 -18.28 -0.06 -5.91
C LYS A 315 -19.29 -0.11 -4.76
N GLU A 316 -20.50 -0.63 -5.03
CA GLU A 316 -21.54 -0.84 -4.01
C GLU A 316 -21.06 -1.80 -2.90
N TYR A 317 -20.38 -2.90 -3.26
CA TYR A 317 -19.76 -3.80 -2.30
C TYR A 317 -18.75 -3.06 -1.42
N ALA A 318 -17.81 -2.32 -2.02
CA ALA A 318 -16.79 -1.61 -1.29
C ALA A 318 -17.37 -0.56 -0.33
N GLN A 319 -18.35 0.23 -0.78
CA GLN A 319 -19.02 1.25 0.05
C GLN A 319 -19.83 0.64 1.18
N ARG A 320 -20.55 -0.44 0.93
CA ARG A 320 -21.37 -1.16 1.92
C ARG A 320 -20.52 -1.76 3.03
N TRP A 321 -19.34 -2.26 2.69
CA TRP A 321 -18.45 -2.97 3.60
C TRP A 321 -17.27 -2.13 4.11
N LYS A 322 -17.22 -0.86 3.80
CA LYS A 322 -16.26 0.09 4.36
C LYS A 322 -16.30 0.05 5.90
N TYR A 323 -15.14 -0.17 6.52
CA TYR A 323 -14.96 -0.37 7.97
C TYR A 323 -15.75 -1.54 8.57
N LYS A 324 -16.05 -2.53 7.76
CA LYS A 324 -16.74 -3.75 8.18
C LYS A 324 -15.99 -4.97 7.68
N ARG A 325 -16.47 -6.13 8.12
CA ARG A 325 -15.82 -7.40 7.86
C ARG A 325 -16.71 -8.32 7.03
N PRO A 326 -16.63 -8.25 5.68
CA PRO A 326 -17.40 -9.12 4.79
C PRO A 326 -16.86 -10.56 4.79
N THR A 327 -17.78 -11.48 4.60
CA THR A 327 -17.49 -12.87 4.24
C THR A 327 -17.55 -13.06 2.73
N PRO A 328 -17.09 -14.20 2.17
CA PRO A 328 -17.27 -14.50 0.75
C PRO A 328 -18.72 -14.41 0.28
N SER A 329 -19.68 -14.84 1.09
CA SER A 329 -21.10 -14.77 0.71
C SER A 329 -21.63 -13.34 0.60
N ASP A 330 -21.03 -12.40 1.33
CA ASP A 330 -21.38 -10.98 1.26
C ASP A 330 -20.88 -10.31 -0.04
N PHE A 331 -19.81 -10.83 -0.62
CA PHE A 331 -19.30 -10.37 -1.91
C PHE A 331 -20.26 -10.77 -3.07
N PHE A 332 -20.95 -11.89 -2.96
CA PHE A 332 -21.84 -12.42 -4.01
C PHE A 332 -23.33 -12.03 -3.85
N ARG A 333 -23.68 -11.22 -2.87
CA ARG A 333 -25.05 -10.73 -2.58
C ARG A 333 -25.25 -9.27 -2.93
#